data_80df58973f4bf42f7930b1d3bccf0ac4
#
_entry.id   80df58973f4bf42f7930b1d3bccf0ac4
#
_cell.length_a   1.000
_cell.length_b   1.000
_cell.length_c   1.000
_cell.angle_alpha   90.00
_cell.angle_beta   90.00
_cell.angle_gamma   90.00
#
_symmetry.space_group_name_H-M   'P 1'
#
loop_
_entity.id
_entity.type
_entity.pdbx_description
1 polymer ?
#
loop_
_entity_poly.entity_id
_entity_poly.type
_entity_poly.pdbx_seq_one_letter_code
_entity_poly.pdbx_strand_id
1 'polypeptide(L)'
;MYTPPLIGKLPLITPSIGLAPLWTSKLKSILNKLKINHGNFEREISEMELSVKFIKPNYTVLELGSNIGRNTLVIASILDNSSNLVTVESDPVSIKHLKENKEINNLNFTIIGAAISDVPIYQYGWNTYTKSEIKGREDKMKKIDVISMHNIYKQSGIHNFDALVIDCEGCSEVILRDNPKLLRDATLIIIENDARDDGNNKIKNIILGADFESVYCGD
;
A
#
# COMPACT_ATOMS: atom_id res chain seq x y z
N MET A 1 26.22 -29.28 -1.51
CA MET A 1 25.43 -28.20 -0.87
C MET A 1 25.30 -27.09 -1.91
N TYR A 2 24.11 -26.90 -2.45
CA TYR A 2 23.83 -25.84 -3.41
C TYR A 2 23.39 -24.62 -2.60
N THR A 3 24.22 -23.59 -2.55
CA THR A 3 23.82 -22.27 -2.03
C THR A 3 23.17 -21.52 -3.18
N PRO A 4 21.88 -21.18 -3.12
CA PRO A 4 21.28 -20.31 -4.14
C PRO A 4 21.93 -18.94 -4.12
N PRO A 5 22.07 -18.27 -5.27
CA PRO A 5 22.60 -16.91 -5.32
C PRO A 5 21.68 -15.97 -4.53
N LEU A 6 22.29 -15.14 -3.68
CA LEU A 6 21.62 -14.02 -3.02
C LEU A 6 21.13 -13.07 -4.12
N ILE A 7 19.84 -13.12 -4.43
CA ILE A 7 19.18 -12.08 -5.22
C ILE A 7 19.10 -10.87 -4.30
N GLY A 8 19.88 -9.84 -4.57
CA GLY A 8 19.86 -8.60 -3.83
C GLY A 8 18.44 -8.04 -3.84
N LYS A 9 17.87 -7.80 -2.66
CA LYS A 9 16.58 -7.12 -2.52
C LYS A 9 16.73 -5.71 -3.07
N LEU A 10 15.81 -5.29 -3.94
CA LEU A 10 15.79 -3.95 -4.51
C LEU A 10 15.38 -2.91 -3.45
N PRO A 11 15.83 -1.70 -3.60
CA PRO A 11 15.93 -0.67 -2.57
C PRO A 11 14.61 0.03 -2.21
N LEU A 12 14.54 0.58 -1.00
CA LEU A 12 13.54 1.54 -0.52
C LEU A 12 13.72 2.87 -1.24
N ILE A 13 12.66 3.50 -1.74
CA ILE A 13 12.75 4.69 -2.59
C ILE A 13 11.81 5.80 -2.13
N THR A 14 12.36 6.99 -1.99
CA THR A 14 11.68 8.25 -1.73
C THR A 14 12.13 9.33 -2.74
N PRO A 15 11.32 10.30 -3.21
CA PRO A 15 11.62 11.19 -4.33
C PRO A 15 12.64 12.32 -4.06
N SER A 16 13.55 12.62 -5.02
CA SER A 16 14.29 13.88 -5.07
C SER A 16 14.12 14.59 -6.42
N ILE A 17 14.11 15.91 -6.37
CA ILE A 17 13.80 16.83 -7.47
C ILE A 17 14.97 16.92 -8.45
N GLY A 18 14.72 16.70 -9.73
CA GLY A 18 15.64 17.06 -10.81
C GLY A 18 15.58 16.16 -12.03
N LEU A 19 14.98 16.63 -13.11
CA LEU A 19 14.77 16.07 -14.44
C LEU A 19 13.51 15.21 -14.56
N ALA A 20 12.56 15.70 -15.35
CA ALA A 20 11.32 14.97 -15.70
C ALA A 20 11.66 13.71 -16.52
N PRO A 21 11.59 12.54 -15.92
CA PRO A 21 12.10 11.32 -16.53
C PRO A 21 11.02 10.57 -17.33
N LEU A 22 11.43 9.51 -18.04
CA LEU A 22 10.57 8.65 -18.87
C LEU A 22 9.29 8.15 -18.17
N TRP A 23 9.29 7.96 -16.85
CA TRP A 23 8.08 7.55 -16.09
C TRP A 23 7.03 8.64 -15.99
N THR A 24 7.38 9.93 -15.96
CA THR A 24 6.40 11.02 -16.00
C THR A 24 5.60 10.98 -17.30
N SER A 25 6.20 10.65 -18.44
CA SER A 25 5.49 10.46 -19.70
C SER A 25 4.66 9.19 -19.69
N LYS A 26 5.15 8.11 -19.07
CA LYS A 26 4.41 6.86 -18.89
C LYS A 26 3.21 7.06 -17.95
N LEU A 27 3.39 7.76 -16.82
CA LEU A 27 2.30 8.11 -15.92
C LEU A 27 1.22 8.93 -16.64
N LYS A 28 1.61 10.00 -17.36
CA LYS A 28 0.66 10.79 -18.17
C LYS A 28 -0.12 9.93 -19.16
N SER A 29 0.56 9.00 -19.81
CA SER A 29 -0.10 8.06 -20.76
C SER A 29 -1.11 7.15 -20.06
N ILE A 30 -0.82 6.69 -18.85
CA ILE A 30 -1.74 5.89 -18.02
C ILE A 30 -2.93 6.75 -17.61
N LEU A 31 -2.68 7.93 -17.01
CA LEU A 31 -3.74 8.82 -16.52
C LEU A 31 -4.69 9.29 -17.62
N ASN A 32 -4.20 9.50 -18.83
CA ASN A 32 -5.04 9.86 -20.00
C ASN A 32 -6.03 8.76 -20.40
N LYS A 33 -5.81 7.52 -20.00
CA LYS A 33 -6.69 6.36 -20.30
C LYS A 33 -7.64 6.04 -19.15
N LEU A 34 -7.25 6.41 -17.94
CA LEU A 34 -8.03 6.16 -16.73
C LEU A 34 -9.17 7.16 -16.60
N LYS A 35 -10.28 6.67 -16.06
CA LYS A 35 -11.44 7.46 -15.65
C LYS A 35 -11.50 7.48 -14.12
N ILE A 36 -11.98 8.58 -13.56
CA ILE A 36 -12.21 8.71 -12.13
C ILE A 36 -13.54 9.45 -11.91
N ASN A 37 -14.48 8.79 -11.24
CA ASN A 37 -15.79 9.39 -10.89
C ASN A 37 -15.72 10.18 -9.59
N HIS A 38 -14.86 9.74 -8.66
CA HIS A 38 -14.70 10.36 -7.35
C HIS A 38 -13.27 10.85 -7.20
N GLY A 39 -13.10 12.16 -6.97
CA GLY A 39 -11.80 12.82 -6.86
C GLY A 39 -11.16 13.17 -8.21
N ASN A 40 -9.84 13.28 -8.20
CA ASN A 40 -9.01 13.57 -9.36
C ASN A 40 -7.61 12.96 -9.15
N PHE A 41 -6.75 13.03 -10.16
CA PHE A 41 -5.35 12.57 -10.11
C PHE A 41 -4.34 13.69 -9.78
N GLU A 42 -4.77 14.78 -9.15
CA GLU A 42 -3.90 15.90 -8.79
C GLU A 42 -3.17 15.70 -7.45
N ARG A 43 -3.55 14.66 -6.72
CA ARG A 43 -2.92 14.23 -5.46
C ARG A 43 -2.24 12.90 -5.63
N GLU A 44 -1.35 12.54 -4.69
CA GLU A 44 -0.62 11.27 -4.69
C GLU A 44 0.25 11.07 -5.95
N ILE A 45 0.71 12.19 -6.57
CA ILE A 45 1.50 12.13 -7.82
C ILE A 45 2.83 11.42 -7.59
N SER A 46 3.48 11.69 -6.46
CA SER A 46 4.75 11.07 -6.10
C SER A 46 4.64 9.55 -5.98
N GLU A 47 3.59 9.06 -5.34
CA GLU A 47 3.28 7.64 -5.16
C GLU A 47 3.01 6.97 -6.50
N MET A 48 2.21 7.62 -7.36
CA MET A 48 1.94 7.13 -8.72
C MET A 48 3.20 7.09 -9.58
N GLU A 49 4.08 8.09 -9.48
CA GLU A 49 5.37 8.10 -10.18
C GLU A 49 6.28 6.97 -9.71
N LEU A 50 6.36 6.73 -8.39
CA LEU A 50 7.12 5.63 -7.81
C LEU A 50 6.57 4.28 -8.28
N SER A 51 5.25 4.13 -8.27
CA SER A 51 4.59 2.92 -8.76
C SER A 51 4.94 2.65 -10.23
N VAL A 52 4.85 3.66 -11.11
CA VAL A 52 5.20 3.53 -12.53
C VAL A 52 6.68 3.22 -12.74
N LYS A 53 7.55 3.73 -11.87
CA LYS A 53 9.01 3.54 -11.97
C LYS A 53 9.45 2.15 -11.56
N PHE A 54 8.85 1.59 -10.50
CA PHE A 54 9.43 0.42 -9.82
C PHE A 54 8.57 -0.83 -9.87
N ILE A 55 7.24 -0.73 -9.98
CA ILE A 55 6.40 -1.91 -10.10
C ILE A 55 6.57 -2.52 -11.48
N LYS A 56 6.88 -3.82 -11.51
CA LYS A 56 7.01 -4.58 -12.76
C LYS A 56 5.66 -5.16 -13.17
N PRO A 57 5.39 -5.32 -14.48
CA PRO A 57 4.10 -5.81 -14.98
C PRO A 57 3.70 -7.20 -14.43
N ASN A 58 4.66 -8.05 -14.14
CA ASN A 58 4.44 -9.42 -13.64
C ASN A 58 4.39 -9.53 -12.10
N TYR A 59 4.43 -8.41 -11.37
CA TYR A 59 4.39 -8.45 -9.90
C TYR A 59 3.00 -8.79 -9.36
N THR A 60 2.99 -9.38 -8.18
CA THR A 60 1.85 -9.39 -7.26
C THR A 60 2.04 -8.28 -6.24
N VAL A 61 1.00 -7.46 -6.04
CA VAL A 61 1.10 -6.25 -5.24
C VAL A 61 0.08 -6.27 -4.09
N LEU A 62 0.52 -5.93 -2.89
CA LEU A 62 -0.35 -5.58 -1.77
C LEU A 62 -0.24 -4.07 -1.52
N GLU A 63 -1.36 -3.38 -1.65
CA GLU A 63 -1.48 -1.95 -1.32
C GLU A 63 -2.27 -1.78 -0.02
N LEU A 64 -1.75 -0.97 0.89
CA LEU A 64 -2.34 -0.65 2.19
C LEU A 64 -2.67 0.84 2.21
N GLY A 65 -3.96 1.19 2.34
CA GLY A 65 -4.45 2.56 2.27
C GLY A 65 -4.69 2.99 0.82
N SER A 66 -5.75 2.48 0.19
CA SER A 66 -6.05 2.81 -1.20
C SER A 66 -6.90 4.07 -1.37
N ASN A 67 -7.50 4.56 -0.30
CA ASN A 67 -8.41 5.69 -0.37
C ASN A 67 -9.46 5.49 -1.50
N ILE A 68 -9.64 6.46 -2.37
CA ILE A 68 -10.55 6.38 -3.55
C ILE A 68 -9.92 5.67 -4.75
N GLY A 69 -8.65 5.24 -4.66
CA GLY A 69 -7.93 4.43 -5.65
C GLY A 69 -7.08 5.18 -6.66
N ARG A 70 -6.54 6.36 -6.34
CA ARG A 70 -5.67 7.10 -7.28
C ARG A 70 -4.46 6.28 -7.70
N ASN A 71 -3.65 5.87 -6.72
CA ASN A 71 -2.49 5.03 -6.97
C ASN A 71 -2.89 3.60 -7.35
N THR A 72 -3.96 3.05 -6.73
CA THR A 72 -4.51 1.73 -7.06
C THR A 72 -4.81 1.54 -8.54
N LEU A 73 -5.47 2.52 -9.18
CA LEU A 73 -5.80 2.47 -10.61
C LEU A 73 -4.55 2.49 -11.48
N VAL A 74 -3.54 3.27 -11.07
CA VAL A 74 -2.24 3.31 -11.77
C VAL A 74 -1.51 1.99 -11.63
N ILE A 75 -1.41 1.43 -10.42
CA ILE A 75 -0.81 0.10 -10.18
C ILE A 75 -1.52 -0.97 -11.03
N ALA A 76 -2.84 -1.02 -10.96
CA ALA A 76 -3.63 -1.98 -11.74
C ALA A 76 -3.41 -1.86 -13.26
N SER A 77 -3.10 -0.65 -13.75
CA SER A 77 -2.80 -0.38 -15.16
C SER A 77 -1.35 -0.72 -15.56
N ILE A 78 -0.44 -0.87 -14.60
CA ILE A 78 0.94 -1.29 -14.83
C ILE A 78 1.01 -2.81 -14.98
N LEU A 79 0.22 -3.53 -14.20
CA LEU A 79 0.26 -4.99 -14.13
C LEU A 79 -0.30 -5.64 -15.40
N ASP A 80 0.34 -6.72 -15.86
CA ASP A 80 -0.14 -7.54 -16.98
C ASP A 80 -1.54 -8.11 -16.71
N ASN A 81 -1.82 -8.37 -15.43
CA ASN A 81 -3.12 -8.79 -14.95
C ASN A 81 -3.48 -7.99 -13.68
N SER A 82 -4.50 -7.13 -13.76
CA SER A 82 -4.92 -6.33 -12.60
C SER A 82 -5.43 -7.17 -11.41
N SER A 83 -5.78 -8.45 -11.60
CA SER A 83 -6.12 -9.35 -10.49
C SER A 83 -4.93 -9.70 -9.60
N ASN A 84 -3.70 -9.40 -10.01
CA ASN A 84 -2.49 -9.53 -9.19
C ASN A 84 -2.34 -8.41 -8.13
N LEU A 85 -3.29 -7.48 -8.06
CA LEU A 85 -3.32 -6.44 -7.04
C LEU A 85 -4.39 -6.75 -5.99
N VAL A 86 -3.97 -6.71 -4.74
CA VAL A 86 -4.85 -6.66 -3.57
C VAL A 86 -4.69 -5.31 -2.91
N THR A 87 -5.79 -4.60 -2.70
CA THR A 87 -5.79 -3.31 -2.01
C THR A 87 -6.67 -3.35 -0.77
N VAL A 88 -6.21 -2.70 0.28
CA VAL A 88 -6.85 -2.68 1.61
C VAL A 88 -7.23 -1.25 1.95
N GLU A 89 -8.51 -1.06 2.28
CA GLU A 89 -9.07 0.23 2.71
C GLU A 89 -10.08 -0.01 3.83
N SER A 90 -10.04 0.78 4.87
CA SER A 90 -10.93 0.60 6.03
C SER A 90 -12.11 1.59 6.08
N ASP A 91 -12.03 2.71 5.37
CA ASP A 91 -13.12 3.69 5.33
C ASP A 91 -14.22 3.28 4.34
N PRO A 92 -15.48 3.09 4.81
CA PRO A 92 -16.57 2.65 3.94
C PRO A 92 -16.91 3.61 2.79
N VAL A 93 -16.67 4.90 2.97
CA VAL A 93 -16.94 5.91 1.92
C VAL A 93 -15.89 5.79 0.83
N SER A 94 -14.62 5.74 1.22
CA SER A 94 -13.50 5.51 0.29
C SER A 94 -13.65 4.19 -0.46
N ILE A 95 -14.03 3.10 0.22
CA ILE A 95 -14.29 1.80 -0.41
C ILE A 95 -15.38 1.88 -1.49
N LYS A 96 -16.46 2.61 -1.21
CA LYS A 96 -17.54 2.80 -2.21
C LYS A 96 -17.00 3.51 -3.44
N HIS A 97 -16.29 4.60 -3.28
CA HIS A 97 -15.68 5.38 -4.36
C HIS A 97 -14.64 4.56 -5.14
N LEU A 98 -13.81 3.81 -4.44
CA LEU A 98 -12.83 2.90 -5.04
C LEU A 98 -13.49 1.83 -5.92
N LYS A 99 -14.60 1.23 -5.46
CA LYS A 99 -15.37 0.25 -6.26
C LYS A 99 -15.89 0.87 -7.55
N GLU A 100 -16.51 2.04 -7.47
CA GLU A 100 -17.02 2.74 -8.64
C GLU A 100 -15.89 3.14 -9.61
N ASN A 101 -14.77 3.64 -9.09
CA ASN A 101 -13.59 3.96 -9.90
C ASN A 101 -12.96 2.71 -10.54
N LYS A 102 -12.96 1.56 -9.85
CA LYS A 102 -12.55 0.27 -10.41
C LYS A 102 -13.44 -0.16 -11.60
N GLU A 103 -14.75 -0.11 -11.39
CA GLU A 103 -15.76 -0.58 -12.36
C GLU A 103 -15.69 0.19 -13.68
N ILE A 104 -15.61 1.53 -13.64
CA ILE A 104 -15.56 2.35 -14.86
C ILE A 104 -14.28 2.14 -15.69
N ASN A 105 -13.23 1.56 -15.09
CA ASN A 105 -11.97 1.22 -15.75
C ASN A 105 -11.88 -0.26 -16.13
N ASN A 106 -12.91 -1.08 -15.88
CA ASN A 106 -12.94 -2.52 -16.14
C ASN A 106 -11.73 -3.27 -15.53
N LEU A 107 -11.32 -2.90 -14.32
CA LEU A 107 -10.19 -3.50 -13.60
C LEU A 107 -10.68 -4.62 -12.67
N ASN A 108 -9.81 -5.61 -12.39
CA ASN A 108 -10.19 -6.83 -11.65
C ASN A 108 -9.46 -7.02 -10.31
N PHE A 109 -8.77 -6.01 -9.79
CA PHE A 109 -8.07 -6.11 -8.51
C PHE A 109 -9.02 -6.42 -7.34
N THR A 110 -8.48 -7.06 -6.30
CA THR A 110 -9.25 -7.39 -5.10
C THR A 110 -9.27 -6.21 -4.12
N ILE A 111 -10.46 -5.83 -3.65
CA ILE A 111 -10.63 -4.80 -2.62
C ILE A 111 -10.97 -5.49 -1.30
N ILE A 112 -10.19 -5.26 -0.27
CA ILE A 112 -10.41 -5.68 1.11
C ILE A 112 -10.92 -4.47 1.90
N GLY A 113 -12.19 -4.52 2.29
CA GLY A 113 -12.83 -3.44 3.02
C GLY A 113 -12.68 -3.59 4.54
N ALA A 114 -11.46 -3.56 5.07
CA ALA A 114 -11.17 -3.74 6.48
C ALA A 114 -9.75 -3.22 6.83
N ALA A 115 -9.44 -3.05 8.10
CA ALA A 115 -8.06 -2.86 8.55
C ALA A 115 -7.37 -4.22 8.82
N ILE A 116 -6.08 -4.32 8.54
CA ILE A 116 -5.31 -5.54 8.86
C ILE A 116 -5.02 -5.57 10.36
N SER A 117 -5.65 -6.50 11.06
CA SER A 117 -5.41 -6.71 12.50
C SER A 117 -6.01 -8.03 12.97
N ASP A 118 -5.36 -8.65 13.95
CA ASP A 118 -5.89 -9.81 14.69
C ASP A 118 -6.66 -9.40 15.95
N VAL A 119 -6.71 -8.10 16.25
CA VAL A 119 -7.44 -7.53 17.39
C VAL A 119 -8.41 -6.44 16.94
N PRO A 120 -9.47 -6.16 17.70
CA PRO A 120 -10.40 -5.07 17.38
C PRO A 120 -9.70 -3.71 17.31
N ILE A 121 -9.94 -2.99 16.22
CA ILE A 121 -9.41 -1.64 15.96
C ILE A 121 -10.54 -0.62 15.98
N TYR A 122 -10.22 0.55 16.45
CA TYR A 122 -11.11 1.71 16.55
C TYR A 122 -10.48 2.91 15.84
N GLN A 123 -11.28 3.71 15.17
CA GLN A 123 -10.85 4.85 14.37
C GLN A 123 -11.39 6.17 14.92
N TYR A 124 -10.55 7.20 14.90
CA TYR A 124 -10.93 8.59 15.08
C TYR A 124 -10.16 9.47 14.10
N GLY A 125 -10.87 10.12 13.18
CA GLY A 125 -10.25 10.73 12.01
C GLY A 125 -9.52 9.69 11.17
N TRP A 126 -8.28 9.96 10.81
CA TRP A 126 -7.41 9.04 10.07
C TRP A 126 -6.62 8.07 10.96
N ASN A 127 -6.66 8.26 12.29
CA ASN A 127 -5.87 7.45 13.22
C ASN A 127 -6.65 6.22 13.69
N THR A 128 -5.94 5.11 13.85
CA THR A 128 -6.44 3.86 14.40
C THR A 128 -5.86 3.58 15.78
N TYR A 129 -6.62 2.87 16.60
CA TYR A 129 -6.32 2.59 18.01
C TYR A 129 -6.80 1.21 18.39
N THR A 130 -6.07 0.54 19.26
CA THR A 130 -6.53 -0.68 19.94
C THR A 130 -7.48 -0.33 21.10
N LYS A 131 -8.19 -1.32 21.63
CA LYS A 131 -9.11 -1.12 22.76
C LYS A 131 -8.41 -0.55 24.01
N SER A 132 -7.18 -0.90 24.25
CA SER A 132 -6.40 -0.39 25.41
C SER A 132 -6.06 1.10 25.28
N GLU A 133 -5.86 1.59 24.06
CA GLU A 133 -5.49 2.98 23.77
C GLU A 133 -6.66 3.96 23.81
N ILE A 134 -7.90 3.47 23.66
CA ILE A 134 -9.10 4.31 23.66
C ILE A 134 -9.79 4.46 25.02
N LYS A 135 -9.25 3.84 26.08
CA LYS A 135 -9.84 3.85 27.41
C LYS A 135 -10.28 5.24 27.86
N GLY A 136 -11.58 5.40 28.16
CA GLY A 136 -12.19 6.68 28.55
C GLY A 136 -12.55 7.59 27.36
N ARG A 137 -12.50 7.10 26.11
CA ARG A 137 -12.84 7.84 24.89
C ARG A 137 -13.69 7.00 23.93
N GLU A 138 -14.27 5.88 24.39
CA GLU A 138 -14.96 4.87 23.60
C GLU A 138 -16.14 5.47 22.80
N ASP A 139 -16.83 6.44 23.37
CA ASP A 139 -17.97 7.15 22.77
C ASP A 139 -17.62 7.98 21.52
N LYS A 140 -16.34 8.33 21.38
CA LYS A 140 -15.83 9.12 20.24
C LYS A 140 -15.21 8.27 19.15
N MET A 141 -15.09 6.95 19.38
CA MET A 141 -14.38 6.04 18.52
C MET A 141 -15.35 5.19 17.69
N LYS A 142 -15.04 5.05 16.40
CA LYS A 142 -15.77 4.15 15.51
C LYS A 142 -15.01 2.82 15.44
N LYS A 143 -15.66 1.73 15.82
CA LYS A 143 -15.12 0.39 15.56
C LYS A 143 -15.12 0.15 14.05
N ILE A 144 -14.00 -0.34 13.52
CA ILE A 144 -13.85 -0.69 12.10
C ILE A 144 -13.72 -2.20 11.93
N ASP A 145 -14.06 -2.67 10.75
CA ASP A 145 -13.90 -4.08 10.41
C ASP A 145 -12.42 -4.42 10.31
N VAL A 146 -12.06 -5.61 10.77
CA VAL A 146 -10.69 -6.11 10.76
C VAL A 146 -10.59 -7.43 10.02
N ILE A 147 -9.44 -7.69 9.42
CA ILE A 147 -9.11 -8.91 8.71
C ILE A 147 -7.67 -9.33 9.01
N SER A 148 -7.43 -10.62 9.22
CA SER A 148 -6.06 -11.14 9.33
C SER A 148 -5.42 -11.30 7.96
N MET A 149 -4.08 -11.25 7.90
CA MET A 149 -3.33 -11.56 6.66
C MET A 149 -3.66 -12.95 6.12
N HIS A 150 -3.90 -13.94 6.99
CA HIS A 150 -4.35 -15.28 6.58
C HIS A 150 -5.63 -15.22 5.74
N ASN A 151 -6.61 -14.43 6.17
CA ASN A 151 -7.87 -14.30 5.44
C ASN A 151 -7.73 -13.49 4.15
N ILE A 152 -6.79 -12.53 4.09
CA ILE A 152 -6.45 -11.82 2.83
C ILE A 152 -5.89 -12.81 1.81
N TYR A 153 -4.93 -13.66 2.18
CA TYR A 153 -4.40 -14.71 1.31
C TYR A 153 -5.52 -15.65 0.80
N LYS A 154 -6.44 -16.04 1.70
CA LYS A 154 -7.57 -16.92 1.34
C LYS A 154 -8.55 -16.24 0.37
N GLN A 155 -8.88 -14.96 0.58
CA GLN A 155 -9.86 -14.23 -0.25
C GLN A 155 -9.28 -13.88 -1.62
N SER A 156 -8.02 -13.49 -1.69
CA SER A 156 -7.36 -13.09 -2.94
C SER A 156 -6.85 -14.27 -3.76
N GLY A 157 -6.56 -15.40 -3.12
CA GLY A 157 -5.82 -16.51 -3.73
C GLY A 157 -4.33 -16.22 -3.94
N ILE A 158 -3.85 -15.03 -3.54
CA ILE A 158 -2.44 -14.63 -3.63
C ILE A 158 -1.77 -14.91 -2.28
N HIS A 159 -0.70 -15.69 -2.27
CA HIS A 159 -0.01 -16.09 -1.06
C HIS A 159 1.33 -15.38 -0.83
N ASN A 160 1.89 -14.78 -1.87
CA ASN A 160 3.14 -14.03 -1.84
C ASN A 160 2.93 -12.71 -2.58
N PHE A 161 3.50 -11.62 -2.05
CA PHE A 161 3.47 -10.31 -2.69
C PHE A 161 4.90 -9.90 -3.04
N ASP A 162 5.14 -9.60 -4.32
CA ASP A 162 6.44 -9.11 -4.81
C ASP A 162 6.68 -7.66 -4.41
N ALA A 163 5.60 -6.87 -4.30
CA ALA A 163 5.67 -5.47 -3.90
C ALA A 163 4.65 -5.12 -2.82
N LEU A 164 5.07 -4.28 -1.89
CA LEU A 164 4.23 -3.63 -0.89
C LEU A 164 4.16 -2.13 -1.21
N VAL A 165 2.96 -1.59 -1.25
CA VAL A 165 2.71 -0.14 -1.38
C VAL A 165 1.93 0.28 -0.15
N ILE A 166 2.47 1.19 0.66
CA ILE A 166 1.97 1.48 2.00
C ILE A 166 1.79 2.98 2.18
N ASP A 167 0.53 3.38 2.28
CA ASP A 167 0.06 4.72 2.62
C ASP A 167 -1.17 4.56 3.53
N CYS A 168 -0.93 4.28 4.82
CA CYS A 168 -1.98 3.87 5.74
C CYS A 168 -1.96 4.60 7.09
N GLU A 169 -1.49 5.84 7.11
CA GLU A 169 -1.64 6.77 8.23
C GLU A 169 -1.16 6.18 9.58
N GLY A 170 0.06 5.62 9.58
CA GLY A 170 0.73 5.10 10.77
C GLY A 170 0.45 3.63 11.11
N CYS A 171 -0.27 2.88 10.28
CA CYS A 171 -0.53 1.46 10.52
C CYS A 171 0.66 0.54 10.16
N SER A 172 1.59 1.03 9.37
CA SER A 172 2.69 0.29 8.75
C SER A 172 3.60 -0.44 9.76
N GLU A 173 3.97 0.21 10.88
CA GLU A 173 4.80 -0.41 11.92
C GLU A 173 4.20 -1.72 12.43
N VAL A 174 2.94 -1.65 12.84
CA VAL A 174 2.24 -2.81 13.44
C VAL A 174 2.06 -3.91 12.41
N ILE A 175 1.63 -3.58 11.20
CA ILE A 175 1.39 -4.56 10.14
C ILE A 175 2.68 -5.28 9.76
N LEU A 176 3.78 -4.56 9.53
CA LEU A 176 5.05 -5.16 9.13
C LEU A 176 5.69 -5.98 10.25
N ARG A 177 5.60 -5.53 11.51
CA ARG A 177 6.10 -6.25 12.68
C ARG A 177 5.34 -7.57 12.89
N ASP A 178 4.02 -7.51 12.83
CA ASP A 178 3.15 -8.66 13.14
C ASP A 178 3.04 -9.64 11.95
N ASN A 179 3.43 -9.22 10.75
CA ASN A 179 3.41 -10.04 9.54
C ASN A 179 4.78 -10.09 8.83
N PRO A 180 5.82 -10.64 9.45
CA PRO A 180 7.19 -10.65 8.90
C PRO A 180 7.32 -11.41 7.57
N LYS A 181 6.34 -12.24 7.22
CA LYS A 181 6.27 -12.90 5.90
C LYS A 181 6.20 -11.89 4.77
N LEU A 182 5.50 -10.76 4.95
CA LEU A 182 5.41 -9.70 3.94
C LEU A 182 6.79 -9.18 3.54
N LEU A 183 7.66 -8.96 4.53
CA LEU A 183 9.03 -8.50 4.29
C LEU A 183 9.93 -9.57 3.69
N ARG A 184 9.70 -10.86 4.02
CA ARG A 184 10.48 -11.95 3.43
C ARG A 184 10.19 -12.18 1.96
N ASP A 185 8.92 -12.04 1.57
CA ASP A 185 8.46 -12.32 0.22
C ASP A 185 8.66 -11.13 -0.73
N ALA A 186 8.48 -9.90 -0.22
CA ALA A 186 8.58 -8.71 -1.03
C ALA A 186 10.03 -8.44 -1.50
N THR A 187 10.13 -7.93 -2.72
CA THR A 187 11.37 -7.42 -3.32
C THR A 187 11.35 -5.90 -3.49
N LEU A 188 10.18 -5.28 -3.32
CA LEU A 188 9.96 -3.84 -3.42
C LEU A 188 9.03 -3.38 -2.29
N ILE A 189 9.38 -2.27 -1.65
CA ILE A 189 8.50 -1.54 -0.74
C ILE A 189 8.45 -0.08 -1.18
N ILE A 190 7.26 0.43 -1.43
CA ILE A 190 6.97 1.85 -1.60
C ILE A 190 6.17 2.24 -0.36
N ILE A 191 6.64 3.21 0.41
CA ILE A 191 5.99 3.60 1.66
C ILE A 191 5.97 5.11 1.81
N GLU A 192 4.81 5.66 2.16
CA GLU A 192 4.70 7.04 2.59
C GLU A 192 5.22 7.20 4.03
N ASN A 193 5.92 8.29 4.27
CA ASN A 193 6.56 8.57 5.55
C ASN A 193 5.66 9.45 6.42
N ASP A 194 4.52 8.94 6.82
CA ASP A 194 3.44 9.62 7.55
C ASP A 194 3.39 9.31 9.06
N ALA A 195 4.28 8.44 9.53
CA ALA A 195 4.28 8.03 10.93
C ALA A 195 4.71 9.17 11.86
N ARG A 196 3.94 9.34 12.94
CA ARG A 196 4.18 10.37 13.95
C ARG A 196 5.31 9.98 14.91
N ASP A 197 5.92 10.99 15.50
CA ASP A 197 6.96 10.86 16.53
C ASP A 197 8.14 9.98 16.04
N ASP A 198 8.39 8.89 16.76
CA ASP A 198 9.47 7.95 16.51
C ASP A 198 9.10 6.82 15.52
N GLY A 199 7.86 6.83 15.00
CA GLY A 199 7.31 5.76 14.16
C GLY A 199 8.10 5.55 12.87
N ASN A 200 8.52 6.63 12.21
CA ASN A 200 9.34 6.58 11.00
C ASN A 200 10.67 5.86 11.21
N ASN A 201 11.35 6.11 12.34
CA ASN A 201 12.59 5.41 12.69
C ASN A 201 12.35 3.92 12.95
N LYS A 202 11.24 3.57 13.59
CA LYS A 202 10.86 2.18 13.86
C LYS A 202 10.57 1.43 12.58
N ILE A 203 9.75 2.00 11.68
CA ILE A 203 9.44 1.43 10.37
C ILE A 203 10.71 1.24 9.56
N LYS A 204 11.57 2.26 9.50
CA LYS A 204 12.87 2.20 8.83
C LYS A 204 13.73 1.06 9.38
N ASN A 205 13.82 0.92 10.70
CA ASN A 205 14.60 -0.16 11.32
C ASN A 205 14.04 -1.55 11.02
N ILE A 206 12.70 -1.71 10.98
CA ILE A 206 12.04 -2.97 10.61
C ILE A 206 12.39 -3.34 9.15
N ILE A 207 12.30 -2.37 8.23
CA ILE A 207 12.55 -2.59 6.80
C ILE A 207 14.04 -2.88 6.55
N LEU A 208 14.96 -2.08 7.11
CA LEU A 208 16.40 -2.28 6.99
C LEU A 208 16.85 -3.60 7.66
N GLY A 209 16.25 -3.98 8.80
CA GLY A 209 16.49 -5.25 9.47
C GLY A 209 16.04 -6.48 8.66
N ALA A 210 15.24 -6.28 7.61
CA ALA A 210 14.83 -7.30 6.66
C ALA A 210 15.64 -7.28 5.34
N ASP A 211 16.86 -6.70 5.38
CA ASP A 211 17.81 -6.61 4.27
C ASP A 211 17.33 -5.77 3.07
N PHE A 212 16.44 -4.80 3.29
CA PHE A 212 16.12 -3.79 2.29
C PHE A 212 17.12 -2.62 2.36
N GLU A 213 17.43 -2.07 1.21
CA GLU A 213 18.24 -0.84 1.09
C GLU A 213 17.35 0.32 0.68
N SER A 214 17.60 1.52 1.23
CA SER A 214 16.90 2.74 0.81
C SER A 214 17.52 3.28 -0.47
N VAL A 215 16.74 3.36 -1.54
CA VAL A 215 17.16 3.91 -2.86
C VAL A 215 16.72 5.34 -3.03
N TYR A 216 15.68 5.74 -2.32
CA TYR A 216 15.06 7.03 -2.50
C TYR A 216 14.46 7.52 -1.18
N CYS A 217 14.83 8.71 -0.71
CA CYS A 217 14.17 9.43 0.37
C CYS A 217 13.72 10.80 -0.15
N GLY A 218 12.41 11.10 -0.21
CA GLY A 218 11.89 12.45 -0.42
C GLY A 218 12.14 13.32 0.82
N ASP A 219 12.26 14.61 0.59
CA ASP A 219 12.27 15.62 1.65
C ASP A 219 10.87 15.81 2.21
#